data_248f4ecbcd81f814d13ab0cb4bed3c41
#
_entry.id   248f4ecbcd81f814d13ab0cb4bed3c41
#
_cell.length_a   1.000
_cell.length_b   1.000
_cell.length_c   1.000
_cell.angle_alpha   90.00
_cell.angle_beta   90.00
_cell.angle_gamma   90.00
#
_symmetry.space_group_name_H-M   'P 1'
#
loop_
_entity.id
_entity.type
_entity.pdbx_description
1 polymer ?
#
loop_
_entity_poly.entity_id
_entity_poly.type
_entity_poly.pdbx_seq_one_letter_code
_entity_poly.pdbx_strand_id
1 'polypeptide(L)'
;KYRSFNEFFKRKALPGARRIIREPERLISPCDGRLSVYKIEENSRFQIKHTSYSTESLLKNEGLAKRYAGGYAWVFRLCVEDYHRYIYVDDGVKSENVKIPGVLHTVNPVANDSFPIYKENAREFSLLCSENFGTVLMMEVGAMMVGKIENRHQAARVRRGQEKGNFAFGGSTIILLTQKGKAMPDPDIWENSLNGIETKVRLGESVGRGKKR
;
A
#
# COMPACT_ATOMS: atom_id res chain seq x y z
N LYS A 1 -13.03 -24.68 11.07
CA LYS A 1 -11.73 -25.35 11.11
C LYS A 1 -11.09 -25.21 9.74
N TYR A 2 -9.86 -24.69 9.63
CA TYR A 2 -9.15 -24.54 8.35
C TYR A 2 -8.48 -25.87 7.97
N ARG A 3 -8.46 -26.19 6.66
CA ARG A 3 -7.87 -27.42 6.13
C ARG A 3 -6.37 -27.32 5.88
N SER A 4 -5.86 -26.07 5.71
CA SER A 4 -4.45 -25.78 5.48
C SER A 4 -4.05 -24.43 6.05
N PHE A 5 -2.75 -24.22 6.22
CA PHE A 5 -2.21 -22.92 6.62
C PHE A 5 -2.56 -21.82 5.61
N ASN A 6 -2.52 -22.13 4.32
CA ASN A 6 -2.88 -21.16 3.26
C ASN A 6 -4.36 -20.75 3.33
N GLU A 7 -5.25 -21.68 3.67
CA GLU A 7 -6.68 -21.34 3.87
C GLU A 7 -6.86 -20.42 5.09
N PHE A 8 -6.15 -20.70 6.18
CA PHE A 8 -6.12 -19.81 7.35
C PHE A 8 -5.54 -18.43 7.01
N PHE A 9 -4.45 -18.40 6.25
CA PHE A 9 -3.79 -17.16 5.82
C PHE A 9 -4.73 -16.28 4.97
N LYS A 10 -5.47 -16.89 4.06
CA LYS A 10 -6.45 -16.22 3.17
C LYS A 10 -7.84 -16.03 3.82
N ARG A 11 -7.97 -16.26 5.12
CA ARG A 11 -9.25 -16.19 5.85
C ARG A 11 -9.99 -14.88 5.58
N LYS A 12 -11.32 -14.92 5.66
CA LYS A 12 -12.15 -13.72 5.68
C LYS A 12 -12.43 -13.32 7.12
N ALA A 13 -12.31 -12.03 7.39
CA ALA A 13 -12.77 -11.47 8.66
C ALA A 13 -14.30 -11.61 8.76
N LEU A 14 -14.80 -11.80 9.96
CA LEU A 14 -16.25 -11.76 10.20
C LEU A 14 -16.80 -10.36 9.88
N PRO A 15 -18.06 -10.27 9.43
CA PRO A 15 -18.71 -8.98 9.25
C PRO A 15 -18.59 -8.13 10.52
N GLY A 16 -18.20 -6.87 10.38
CA GLY A 16 -18.00 -5.95 11.51
C GLY A 16 -16.65 -6.08 12.26
N ALA A 17 -15.82 -7.09 11.99
CA ALA A 17 -14.50 -7.24 12.63
C ALA A 17 -13.49 -6.15 12.26
N ARG A 18 -13.75 -5.41 11.19
CA ARG A 18 -13.02 -4.21 10.79
C ARG A 18 -14.01 -3.09 10.52
N ARG A 19 -13.86 -1.98 11.27
CA ARG A 19 -14.65 -0.78 11.04
C ARG A 19 -14.00 0.02 9.92
N ILE A 20 -14.77 0.34 8.89
CA ILE A 20 -14.32 1.20 7.79
C ILE A 20 -14.75 2.62 8.10
N ILE A 21 -13.79 3.53 8.24
CA ILE A 21 -14.05 4.96 8.40
C ILE A 21 -14.64 5.49 7.10
N ARG A 22 -15.78 6.21 7.21
CA ARG A 22 -16.60 6.64 6.07
C ARG A 22 -16.43 8.11 5.69
N GLU A 23 -15.84 8.91 6.56
CA GLU A 23 -15.58 10.33 6.35
C GLU A 23 -14.74 10.51 5.07
N PRO A 24 -15.26 11.23 4.05
CA PRO A 24 -14.64 11.29 2.72
C PRO A 24 -13.26 11.93 2.74
N GLU A 25 -13.00 12.84 3.66
CA GLU A 25 -11.69 13.49 3.82
C GLU A 25 -10.64 12.60 4.50
N ARG A 26 -11.03 11.45 5.06
CA ARG A 26 -10.09 10.54 5.72
C ARG A 26 -9.53 9.53 4.74
N LEU A 27 -8.21 9.51 4.59
CA LEU A 27 -7.52 8.42 3.91
C LEU A 27 -7.45 7.23 4.87
N ILE A 28 -7.93 6.08 4.42
CA ILE A 28 -7.98 4.87 5.25
C ILE A 28 -6.85 3.88 4.90
N SER A 29 -6.45 3.08 5.89
CA SER A 29 -5.53 1.97 5.68
C SER A 29 -6.15 0.92 4.76
N PRO A 30 -5.45 0.50 3.69
CA PRO A 30 -5.91 -0.58 2.82
C PRO A 30 -5.86 -1.96 3.47
N CYS A 31 -5.08 -2.15 4.54
CA CYS A 31 -4.80 -3.45 5.15
C CYS A 31 -4.46 -3.31 6.64
N ASP A 32 -4.40 -4.44 7.34
CA ASP A 32 -3.69 -4.53 8.61
C ASP A 32 -2.18 -4.49 8.34
N GLY A 33 -1.39 -3.96 9.26
CA GLY A 33 0.06 -3.97 9.14
C GLY A 33 0.76 -2.86 9.93
N ARG A 34 2.00 -2.61 9.54
CA ARG A 34 2.85 -1.55 10.08
C ARG A 34 3.10 -0.51 9.00
N LEU A 35 2.72 0.71 9.27
CA LEU A 35 2.79 1.85 8.34
C LEU A 35 4.00 2.71 8.63
N SER A 36 4.74 3.03 7.57
CA SER A 36 5.66 4.16 7.53
C SER A 36 5.31 5.06 6.34
N VAL A 37 5.43 6.37 6.51
CA VAL A 37 5.13 7.35 5.46
C VAL A 37 6.40 8.14 5.12
N TYR A 38 6.67 8.28 3.84
CA TYR A 38 7.84 8.96 3.33
C TYR A 38 7.42 10.09 2.39
N LYS A 39 8.06 11.24 2.53
CA LYS A 39 7.90 12.33 1.56
C LYS A 39 8.60 11.95 0.27
N ILE A 40 7.92 12.08 -0.85
CA ILE A 40 8.54 11.96 -2.18
C ILE A 40 9.10 13.34 -2.52
N GLU A 41 10.41 13.41 -2.75
CA GLU A 41 11.09 14.65 -3.13
C GLU A 41 10.64 15.10 -4.53
N GLU A 42 10.92 16.33 -4.90
CA GLU A 42 10.58 16.89 -6.22
C GLU A 42 11.30 16.15 -7.37
N ASN A 43 12.46 15.53 -7.10
CA ASN A 43 13.17 14.67 -8.04
C ASN A 43 12.60 13.23 -8.10
N SER A 44 11.40 13.00 -7.56
CA SER A 44 10.72 11.69 -7.50
C SER A 44 11.46 10.62 -6.71
N ARG A 45 12.28 11.02 -5.72
CA ARG A 45 12.98 10.12 -4.80
C ARG A 45 12.36 10.15 -3.41
N PHE A 46 12.53 9.07 -2.68
CA PHE A 46 12.22 8.96 -1.26
C PHE A 46 13.14 7.92 -0.62
N GLN A 47 13.37 8.04 0.66
CA GLN A 47 14.31 7.18 1.37
C GLN A 47 13.56 6.30 2.37
N ILE A 48 13.78 4.98 2.27
CA ILE A 48 13.32 4.01 3.27
C ILE A 48 14.58 3.54 3.99
N LYS A 49 14.77 3.96 5.27
CA LYS A 49 15.98 3.73 6.04
C LYS A 49 17.22 4.21 5.26
N HIS A 50 18.16 3.30 4.94
CA HIS A 50 19.39 3.60 4.21
C HIS A 50 19.29 3.41 2.70
N THR A 51 18.16 2.92 2.20
CA THR A 51 17.96 2.64 0.77
C THR A 51 17.17 3.75 0.10
N SER A 52 17.75 4.37 -0.92
CA SER A 52 17.07 5.35 -1.78
C SER A 52 16.25 4.64 -2.86
N TYR A 53 14.97 5.00 -2.93
CA TYR A 53 14.05 4.56 -3.96
C TYR A 53 13.69 5.74 -4.86
N SER A 54 13.55 5.50 -6.16
CA SER A 54 12.86 6.43 -7.04
C SER A 54 11.49 5.85 -7.41
N THR A 55 10.49 6.72 -7.51
CA THR A 55 9.18 6.31 -8.00
C THR A 55 9.26 5.74 -9.41
N GLU A 56 10.20 6.21 -10.21
CA GLU A 56 10.49 5.65 -11.54
C GLU A 56 10.95 4.19 -11.47
N SER A 57 11.94 3.88 -10.62
CA SER A 57 12.44 2.51 -10.46
C SER A 57 11.35 1.57 -9.91
N LEU A 58 10.47 2.12 -9.05
CA LEU A 58 9.34 1.39 -8.49
C LEU A 58 8.25 1.10 -9.54
N LEU A 59 7.95 2.06 -10.42
CA LEU A 59 6.87 1.97 -11.39
C LEU A 59 7.32 1.50 -12.79
N LYS A 60 8.63 1.54 -13.09
CA LYS A 60 9.18 1.33 -14.43
C LYS A 60 8.54 2.24 -15.47
N ASN A 61 8.11 3.44 -15.04
CA ASN A 61 7.43 4.43 -15.88
C ASN A 61 7.74 5.84 -15.36
N GLU A 62 8.60 6.57 -16.06
CA GLU A 62 9.05 7.91 -15.69
C GLU A 62 7.91 8.95 -15.68
N GLY A 63 7.07 8.93 -16.74
CA GLY A 63 5.94 9.88 -16.86
C GLY A 63 4.93 9.74 -15.74
N LEU A 64 4.64 8.49 -15.35
CA LEU A 64 3.76 8.21 -14.21
C LEU A 64 4.43 8.60 -12.89
N ALA A 65 5.73 8.35 -12.74
CA ALA A 65 6.49 8.65 -11.53
C ALA A 65 6.48 10.15 -11.19
N LYS A 66 6.66 11.01 -12.19
CA LYS A 66 6.65 12.47 -12.06
C LYS A 66 5.34 13.01 -11.45
N ARG A 67 4.22 12.30 -11.63
CA ARG A 67 2.92 12.71 -11.09
C ARG A 67 2.86 12.65 -9.56
N TYR A 68 3.77 11.92 -8.91
CA TYR A 68 3.82 11.75 -7.47
C TYR A 68 4.92 12.55 -6.79
N ALA A 69 5.75 13.28 -7.55
CA ALA A 69 6.77 14.18 -7.01
C ALA A 69 6.12 15.18 -6.03
N GLY A 70 6.77 15.41 -4.90
CA GLY A 70 6.26 16.24 -3.81
C GLY A 70 5.07 15.67 -3.03
N GLY A 71 4.62 14.46 -3.36
CA GLY A 71 3.57 13.71 -2.66
C GLY A 71 4.11 12.84 -1.51
N TYR A 72 3.41 11.76 -1.21
CA TYR A 72 3.79 10.81 -0.16
C TYR A 72 3.75 9.37 -0.65
N ALA A 73 4.72 8.57 -0.18
CA ALA A 73 4.73 7.11 -0.27
C ALA A 73 4.34 6.54 1.10
N TRP A 74 3.26 5.76 1.13
CA TRP A 74 2.70 5.10 2.30
C TRP A 74 3.02 3.62 2.19
N VAL A 75 3.90 3.13 3.05
CA VAL A 75 4.40 1.76 2.99
C VAL A 75 3.81 0.95 4.13
N PHE A 76 2.91 0.03 3.81
CA PHE A 76 2.25 -0.88 4.76
C PHE A 76 2.91 -2.24 4.67
N ARG A 77 3.66 -2.61 5.68
CA ARG A 77 4.30 -3.92 5.80
C ARG A 77 3.41 -4.86 6.59
N LEU A 78 2.99 -5.96 5.97
CA LEU A 78 2.19 -6.98 6.62
C LEU A 78 3.12 -8.08 7.17
N CYS A 79 2.98 -8.38 8.45
CA CYS A 79 3.62 -9.53 9.08
C CYS A 79 2.78 -10.78 8.86
N VAL A 80 3.35 -11.96 9.09
CA VAL A 80 2.68 -13.25 8.85
C VAL A 80 1.37 -13.39 9.65
N GLU A 81 1.32 -12.81 10.84
CA GLU A 81 0.14 -12.82 11.73
C GLU A 81 -0.97 -11.86 11.29
N ASP A 82 -0.67 -10.86 10.45
CA ASP A 82 -1.63 -9.85 10.03
C ASP A 82 -2.74 -10.43 9.13
N TYR A 83 -3.77 -9.64 8.88
CA TYR A 83 -4.85 -9.98 7.96
C TYR A 83 -4.45 -9.62 6.53
N HIS A 84 -4.32 -10.60 5.65
CA HIS A 84 -3.71 -10.43 4.33
C HIS A 84 -4.68 -10.12 3.19
N ARG A 85 -5.91 -9.70 3.49
CA ARG A 85 -6.81 -9.09 2.50
C ARG A 85 -6.66 -7.57 2.56
N TYR A 86 -6.90 -6.93 1.43
CA TYR A 86 -6.79 -5.48 1.30
C TYR A 86 -7.96 -4.92 0.51
N ILE A 87 -8.22 -3.62 0.74
CA ILE A 87 -9.40 -2.90 0.27
C ILE A 87 -9.02 -1.66 -0.52
N TYR A 88 -9.96 -1.12 -1.30
CA TYR A 88 -9.84 0.20 -1.89
C TYR A 88 -9.98 1.28 -0.80
N VAL A 89 -9.12 2.29 -0.89
CA VAL A 89 -9.02 3.36 0.12
C VAL A 89 -10.06 4.46 -0.06
N ASP A 90 -10.72 4.51 -1.22
CA ASP A 90 -11.76 5.49 -1.54
C ASP A 90 -12.71 4.98 -2.62
N ASP A 91 -13.82 5.71 -2.82
CA ASP A 91 -14.68 5.56 -3.99
C ASP A 91 -13.96 6.11 -5.24
N GLY A 92 -14.21 5.51 -6.40
CA GLY A 92 -13.61 5.99 -7.64
C GLY A 92 -13.60 4.99 -8.77
N VAL A 93 -12.79 5.29 -9.78
CA VAL A 93 -12.58 4.42 -10.96
C VAL A 93 -11.16 3.87 -10.93
N LYS A 94 -11.06 2.56 -10.91
CA LYS A 94 -9.79 1.84 -10.94
C LYS A 94 -9.38 1.52 -12.38
N SER A 95 -8.09 1.71 -12.70
CA SER A 95 -7.48 1.26 -13.96
C SER A 95 -7.30 -0.25 -14.01
N GLU A 96 -6.89 -0.79 -15.16
CA GLU A 96 -6.31 -2.13 -15.27
C GLU A 96 -5.14 -2.31 -14.28
N ASN A 97 -4.83 -3.57 -13.97
CA ASN A 97 -3.66 -3.94 -13.19
C ASN A 97 -2.43 -4.01 -14.09
N VAL A 98 -1.34 -3.37 -13.65
CA VAL A 98 -0.04 -3.43 -14.32
C VAL A 98 0.89 -4.31 -13.51
N LYS A 99 1.35 -5.41 -14.11
CA LYS A 99 2.30 -6.35 -13.48
C LYS A 99 3.72 -5.96 -13.84
N ILE A 100 4.57 -5.89 -12.83
CA ILE A 100 6.00 -5.69 -12.97
C ILE A 100 6.68 -6.97 -12.47
N PRO A 101 7.25 -7.78 -13.38
CA PRO A 101 7.97 -8.99 -12.97
C PRO A 101 9.19 -8.63 -12.14
N GLY A 102 9.59 -9.53 -11.26
CA GLY A 102 10.74 -9.36 -10.39
C GLY A 102 11.04 -10.64 -9.63
N VAL A 103 11.98 -10.55 -8.71
CA VAL A 103 12.33 -11.64 -7.78
C VAL A 103 11.46 -11.57 -6.53
N LEU A 104 11.58 -12.56 -5.63
CA LEU A 104 10.85 -12.59 -4.38
C LEU A 104 11.86 -12.60 -3.21
N HIS A 105 12.36 -11.41 -2.84
CA HIS A 105 13.13 -11.23 -1.62
C HIS A 105 12.21 -11.09 -0.39
N THR A 106 12.76 -11.34 0.80
CA THR A 106 12.04 -11.07 2.05
C THR A 106 11.71 -9.59 2.19
N VAL A 107 10.56 -9.25 2.77
CA VAL A 107 10.21 -7.85 3.14
C VAL A 107 10.57 -7.53 4.60
N ASN A 108 11.44 -8.33 5.23
CA ASN A 108 11.95 -8.02 6.56
C ASN A 108 12.70 -6.67 6.51
N PRO A 109 12.44 -5.74 7.46
CA PRO A 109 13.11 -4.44 7.51
C PRO A 109 14.65 -4.51 7.51
N VAL A 110 15.23 -5.54 8.14
CA VAL A 110 16.69 -5.76 8.16
C VAL A 110 17.25 -6.01 6.74
N ALA A 111 16.52 -6.74 5.91
CA ALA A 111 16.97 -7.02 4.55
C ALA A 111 16.93 -5.77 3.64
N ASN A 112 16.02 -4.82 3.92
CA ASN A 112 15.96 -3.56 3.17
C ASN A 112 17.19 -2.65 3.39
N ASP A 113 17.96 -2.86 4.46
CA ASP A 113 19.22 -2.13 4.70
C ASP A 113 20.33 -2.60 3.74
N SER A 114 20.22 -3.83 3.19
CA SER A 114 21.21 -4.42 2.28
C SER A 114 20.73 -4.51 0.83
N PHE A 115 19.43 -4.57 0.59
CA PHE A 115 18.86 -4.81 -0.75
C PHE A 115 17.66 -3.90 -1.03
N PRO A 116 17.53 -3.37 -2.25
CA PRO A 116 16.41 -2.49 -2.63
C PRO A 116 15.13 -3.30 -2.94
N ILE A 117 14.59 -3.97 -1.94
CA ILE A 117 13.56 -5.00 -2.00
C ILE A 117 12.34 -4.56 -2.84
N TYR A 118 11.81 -3.36 -2.57
CA TYR A 118 10.55 -2.94 -3.19
C TYR A 118 10.64 -2.68 -4.69
N LYS A 119 11.82 -2.38 -5.23
CA LYS A 119 12.02 -2.17 -6.68
C LYS A 119 12.46 -3.45 -7.41
N GLU A 120 12.87 -4.48 -6.68
CA GLU A 120 13.32 -5.77 -7.24
C GLU A 120 12.25 -6.85 -7.16
N ASN A 121 11.41 -6.83 -6.12
CA ASN A 121 10.35 -7.82 -5.97
C ASN A 121 9.27 -7.67 -7.04
N ALA A 122 8.71 -8.82 -7.41
CA ALA A 122 7.52 -8.88 -8.26
C ALA A 122 6.38 -8.11 -7.62
N ARG A 123 5.73 -7.24 -8.38
CA ARG A 123 4.69 -6.34 -7.90
C ARG A 123 3.63 -6.08 -8.93
N GLU A 124 2.48 -5.67 -8.47
CA GLU A 124 1.35 -5.30 -9.31
C GLU A 124 0.78 -3.98 -8.81
N PHE A 125 0.44 -3.06 -9.70
CA PHE A 125 -0.20 -1.81 -9.30
C PHE A 125 -1.41 -1.47 -10.17
N SER A 126 -2.28 -0.63 -9.63
CA SER A 126 -3.36 0.02 -10.36
C SER A 126 -3.51 1.46 -9.90
N LEU A 127 -4.11 2.29 -10.74
CA LEU A 127 -4.44 3.67 -10.44
C LEU A 127 -5.90 3.74 -10.01
N LEU A 128 -6.17 4.36 -8.88
CA LEU A 128 -7.50 4.72 -8.43
C LEU A 128 -7.70 6.22 -8.70
N CYS A 129 -8.52 6.56 -9.69
CA CYS A 129 -9.04 7.92 -9.84
C CYS A 129 -10.06 8.13 -8.71
N SER A 130 -9.56 8.56 -7.57
CA SER A 130 -10.28 8.70 -6.32
C SER A 130 -11.14 9.95 -6.34
N GLU A 131 -12.33 9.88 -5.75
CA GLU A 131 -13.24 11.03 -5.64
C GLU A 131 -12.67 12.12 -4.72
N ASN A 132 -11.85 11.74 -3.70
CA ASN A 132 -11.39 12.68 -2.67
C ASN A 132 -9.87 12.97 -2.69
N PHE A 133 -9.04 12.04 -3.22
CA PHE A 133 -7.57 12.12 -3.09
C PHE A 133 -6.83 12.24 -4.43
N GLY A 134 -7.53 12.59 -5.53
CA GLY A 134 -6.94 12.61 -6.87
C GLY A 134 -6.59 11.20 -7.36
N THR A 135 -5.49 11.05 -8.09
CA THR A 135 -5.07 9.71 -8.53
C THR A 135 -4.17 9.06 -7.49
N VAL A 136 -4.71 8.08 -6.78
CA VAL A 136 -3.95 7.26 -5.82
C VAL A 136 -3.41 6.03 -6.56
N LEU A 137 -2.11 5.80 -6.52
CA LEU A 137 -1.53 4.55 -6.98
C LEU A 137 -1.58 3.54 -5.83
N MET A 138 -2.10 2.36 -6.10
CA MET A 138 -2.18 1.25 -5.16
C MET A 138 -1.32 0.11 -5.72
N MET A 139 -0.25 -0.25 -5.00
CA MET A 139 0.71 -1.28 -5.40
C MET A 139 0.79 -2.38 -4.36
N GLU A 140 0.70 -3.61 -4.80
CA GLU A 140 0.96 -4.81 -4.02
C GLU A 140 2.36 -5.35 -4.39
N VAL A 141 3.21 -5.55 -3.39
CA VAL A 141 4.57 -6.07 -3.55
C VAL A 141 4.62 -7.46 -2.94
N GLY A 142 5.00 -8.44 -3.75
CA GLY A 142 5.24 -9.80 -3.30
C GLY A 142 6.56 -9.92 -2.55
N ALA A 143 6.70 -10.99 -1.76
CA ALA A 143 7.93 -11.29 -1.04
C ALA A 143 8.25 -12.79 -1.06
N MET A 144 9.40 -13.16 -0.51
CA MET A 144 9.82 -14.56 -0.37
C MET A 144 8.69 -15.36 0.32
N MET A 145 8.33 -16.49 -0.24
CA MET A 145 7.23 -17.37 0.15
C MET A 145 5.82 -16.79 -0.10
N VAL A 146 5.68 -15.59 -0.67
CA VAL A 146 4.40 -15.05 -1.14
C VAL A 146 4.22 -15.40 -2.60
N GLY A 147 3.55 -16.50 -2.84
CA GLY A 147 3.42 -17.03 -4.19
C GLY A 147 2.49 -16.24 -5.11
N LYS A 148 1.60 -15.39 -4.60
CA LYS A 148 0.59 -14.80 -5.49
C LYS A 148 -0.10 -13.57 -4.91
N ILE A 149 -0.11 -12.51 -5.72
CA ILE A 149 -1.00 -11.35 -5.57
C ILE A 149 -2.31 -11.73 -6.28
N GLU A 150 -3.42 -11.70 -5.58
CA GLU A 150 -4.74 -12.05 -6.12
C GLU A 150 -5.66 -10.82 -6.11
N ASN A 151 -5.58 -10.00 -7.15
CA ASN A 151 -6.48 -8.87 -7.35
C ASN A 151 -7.83 -9.34 -7.94
N ARG A 152 -8.97 -8.76 -7.45
CA ARG A 152 -10.34 -9.18 -7.79
C ARG A 152 -10.86 -8.56 -9.07
N HIS A 153 -10.42 -7.36 -9.41
CA HIS A 153 -11.02 -6.56 -10.46
C HIS A 153 -9.98 -6.14 -11.49
N GLN A 154 -10.40 -6.09 -12.74
CA GLN A 154 -9.76 -5.31 -13.79
C GLN A 154 -10.24 -3.85 -13.68
N ALA A 155 -10.22 -3.05 -14.76
CA ALA A 155 -10.78 -1.70 -14.74
C ALA A 155 -12.24 -1.73 -14.29
N ALA A 156 -12.58 -0.96 -13.27
CA ALA A 156 -13.93 -0.95 -12.69
C ALA A 156 -14.19 0.30 -11.83
N ARG A 157 -15.46 0.64 -11.65
CA ARG A 157 -15.88 1.51 -10.56
C ARG A 157 -15.83 0.71 -9.25
N VAL A 158 -15.21 1.28 -8.24
CA VAL A 158 -14.98 0.62 -6.94
C VAL A 158 -15.43 1.53 -5.80
N ARG A 159 -15.63 0.93 -4.62
CA ARG A 159 -16.09 1.65 -3.43
C ARG A 159 -15.04 1.57 -2.32
N ARG A 160 -14.99 2.60 -1.50
CA ARG A 160 -14.22 2.61 -0.25
C ARG A 160 -14.58 1.40 0.62
N GLY A 161 -13.56 0.67 1.05
CA GLY A 161 -13.75 -0.54 1.87
C GLY A 161 -14.12 -1.80 1.08
N GLN A 162 -14.36 -1.70 -0.24
CA GLN A 162 -14.54 -2.87 -1.09
C GLN A 162 -13.24 -3.66 -1.18
N GLU A 163 -13.30 -4.99 -1.07
CA GLU A 163 -12.13 -5.85 -1.19
C GLU A 163 -11.48 -5.69 -2.58
N LYS A 164 -10.21 -5.27 -2.59
CA LYS A 164 -9.39 -5.20 -3.79
C LYS A 164 -8.76 -6.56 -4.10
N GLY A 165 -8.31 -7.27 -3.06
CA GLY A 165 -7.63 -8.54 -3.22
C GLY A 165 -7.10 -9.14 -1.93
N ASN A 166 -6.23 -10.12 -2.10
CA ASN A 166 -5.50 -10.75 -1.01
C ASN A 166 -4.12 -11.24 -1.47
N PHE A 167 -3.22 -11.40 -0.52
CA PHE A 167 -1.99 -12.15 -0.73
C PHE A 167 -2.21 -13.63 -0.41
N ALA A 168 -1.57 -14.52 -1.17
CA ALA A 168 -1.34 -15.90 -0.74
C ALA A 168 -0.10 -15.93 0.17
N PHE A 169 0.10 -17.02 0.87
CA PHE A 169 1.04 -17.19 1.98
C PHE A 169 2.40 -16.48 1.83
N GLY A 170 2.83 -15.74 2.88
CA GLY A 170 4.15 -15.11 3.09
C GLY A 170 4.07 -13.64 3.54
N GLY A 171 5.20 -12.98 3.78
CA GLY A 171 5.27 -11.54 4.04
C GLY A 171 4.91 -10.73 2.79
N SER A 172 4.33 -9.55 2.97
CA SER A 172 3.85 -8.72 1.86
C SER A 172 3.88 -7.23 2.22
N THR A 173 3.83 -6.39 1.21
CA THR A 173 3.78 -4.95 1.41
C THR A 173 2.76 -4.33 0.45
N ILE A 174 2.01 -3.36 0.96
CA ILE A 174 1.19 -2.48 0.12
C ILE A 174 1.85 -1.10 0.13
N ILE A 175 1.98 -0.51 -1.05
CA ILE A 175 2.46 0.87 -1.19
C ILE A 175 1.36 1.70 -1.83
N LEU A 176 0.97 2.79 -1.17
CA LEU A 176 0.18 3.83 -1.80
C LEU A 176 1.08 4.99 -2.17
N LEU A 177 0.87 5.56 -3.36
CA LEU A 177 1.45 6.85 -3.71
C LEU A 177 0.33 7.86 -3.86
N THR A 178 0.47 9.00 -3.18
CA THR A 178 -0.47 10.12 -3.28
C THR A 178 0.22 11.34 -3.87
N GLN A 179 -0.51 12.10 -4.67
CA GLN A 179 0.00 13.30 -5.31
C GLN A 179 0.20 14.44 -4.31
N LYS A 180 1.07 15.39 -4.65
CA LYS A 180 1.34 16.60 -3.87
C LYS A 180 0.04 17.32 -3.48
N GLY A 181 -0.13 17.55 -2.17
CA GLY A 181 -1.26 18.28 -1.59
C GLY A 181 -2.61 17.56 -1.65
N LYS A 182 -2.66 16.27 -2.04
CA LYS A 182 -3.93 15.51 -2.10
C LYS A 182 -4.23 14.74 -0.82
N ALA A 183 -3.21 14.27 -0.12
CA ALA A 183 -3.33 13.64 1.19
C ALA A 183 -2.15 14.02 2.07
N MET A 184 -2.39 14.10 3.38
CA MET A 184 -1.36 14.33 4.41
C MET A 184 -1.51 13.26 5.49
N PRO A 185 -0.42 12.69 6.01
CA PRO A 185 -0.49 11.73 7.11
C PRO A 185 -1.05 12.37 8.38
N ASP A 186 -1.68 11.56 9.22
CA ASP A 186 -2.06 11.98 10.55
C ASP A 186 -0.78 12.28 11.36
N PRO A 187 -0.79 13.29 12.27
CA PRO A 187 0.43 13.82 12.89
C PRO A 187 1.27 12.77 13.63
N ASP A 188 0.63 11.86 14.35
CA ASP A 188 1.27 10.76 15.08
C ASP A 188 1.99 9.77 14.15
N ILE A 189 1.36 9.43 13.02
CA ILE A 189 1.94 8.57 12.00
C ILE A 189 3.14 9.25 11.33
N TRP A 190 3.03 10.55 11.07
CA TRP A 190 4.11 11.32 10.48
C TRP A 190 5.30 11.43 11.42
N GLU A 191 5.08 11.77 12.69
CA GLU A 191 6.12 11.86 13.71
C GLU A 191 6.84 10.52 13.91
N ASN A 192 6.07 9.42 14.05
CA ASN A 192 6.66 8.08 14.13
C ASN A 192 7.53 7.77 12.90
N SER A 193 7.03 8.08 11.70
CA SER A 193 7.76 7.80 10.46
C SER A 193 9.08 8.59 10.38
N LEU A 194 9.10 9.86 10.80
CA LEU A 194 10.31 10.67 10.87
C LEU A 194 11.35 10.09 11.84
N ASN A 195 10.89 9.46 12.91
CA ASN A 195 11.73 8.80 13.91
C ASN A 195 12.09 7.34 13.55
N GLY A 196 11.74 6.87 12.34
CA GLY A 196 12.00 5.51 11.90
C GLY A 196 11.15 4.45 12.60
N ILE A 197 10.05 4.85 13.24
CA ILE A 197 9.13 3.98 13.98
C ILE A 197 7.93 3.65 13.07
N GLU A 198 7.65 2.36 12.89
CA GLU A 198 6.46 1.91 12.18
C GLU A 198 5.22 2.02 13.09
N THR A 199 4.14 2.59 12.58
CA THR A 199 2.86 2.68 13.31
C THR A 199 1.98 1.48 12.97
N LYS A 200 1.52 0.74 13.98
CA LYS A 200 0.56 -0.36 13.77
C LYS A 200 -0.80 0.21 13.39
N VAL A 201 -1.35 -0.27 12.28
CA VAL A 201 -2.64 0.15 11.74
C VAL A 201 -3.51 -1.05 11.39
N ARG A 202 -4.82 -0.85 11.38
CA ARG A 202 -5.78 -1.85 10.94
C ARG A 202 -6.49 -1.40 9.68
N LEU A 203 -6.87 -2.37 8.88
CA LEU A 203 -7.70 -2.18 7.69
C LEU A 203 -8.91 -1.29 8.01
N GLY A 204 -9.07 -0.19 7.25
CA GLY A 204 -10.17 0.75 7.39
C GLY A 204 -9.99 1.87 8.42
N GLU A 205 -8.93 1.85 9.24
CA GLU A 205 -8.59 2.94 10.15
C GLU A 205 -8.09 4.18 9.38
N SER A 206 -8.29 5.38 9.92
CA SER A 206 -7.71 6.61 9.38
C SER A 206 -6.19 6.56 9.50
N VAL A 207 -5.51 6.94 8.44
CA VAL A 207 -4.05 7.10 8.41
C VAL A 207 -3.63 8.50 7.96
N GLY A 208 -4.58 9.27 7.42
CA GLY A 208 -4.32 10.61 6.95
C GLY A 208 -5.59 11.31 6.49
N ARG A 209 -5.42 12.51 5.96
CA ARG A 209 -6.53 13.35 5.51
C ARG A 209 -6.21 14.08 4.20
N GLY A 210 -7.24 14.23 3.36
CA GLY A 210 -7.23 15.11 2.22
C GLY A 210 -7.52 16.56 2.61
N LYS A 211 -7.45 17.48 1.64
CA LYS A 211 -7.98 18.84 1.84
C LYS A 211 -9.51 18.75 1.97
N LYS A 212 -10.08 19.44 2.95
CA LYS A 212 -11.52 19.73 2.94
C LYS A 212 -11.84 20.47 1.65
N ARG A 213 -12.85 19.98 0.93
CA ARG A 213 -13.46 20.72 -0.18
C ARG A 213 -14.20 21.95 0.35
#